data_9968fc22cacdc6ba94fbaff60b4bf9b6
#
_entry.id   9968fc22cacdc6ba94fbaff60b4bf9b6
#
_cell.length_a   1.000
_cell.length_b   1.000
_cell.length_c   1.000
_cell.angle_alpha   90.00
_cell.angle_beta   90.00
_cell.angle_gamma   90.00
#
_symmetry.space_group_name_H-M   'P 1'
#
loop_
_entity.id
_entity.type
_entity.pdbx_description
1 polymer ?
#
loop_
_entity_poly.entity_id
_entity_poly.type
_entity_poly.pdbx_seq_one_letter_code
_entity_poly.pdbx_strand_id
1 'polypeptide(L)'
;MLNHGIFTFSNDAKESYDLMIKYVSDAEKAIKKLKRRKIKQIKNLNTKITPAQIAPILRGLTSNSTKSKFILTFRNNKILKYFIDGKEVSRYSTEGTATPDHVIRVKPFPLIIKPKPRSSISEFEKTAKKAFINYRKKYLHYFEQNQKKVKEKKTILDTSPRVIIVQNICLLYTSDAADE
;
A
#
# COMPACT_ATOMS: atom_id res chain seq x y z
N MET A 1 -15.81 -17.64 0.52
CA MET A 1 -15.31 -16.24 0.74
C MET A 1 -13.88 -16.17 0.22
N LEU A 2 -13.74 -15.76 -1.02
CA LEU A 2 -12.41 -15.63 -1.67
C LEU A 2 -11.56 -14.63 -0.89
N ASN A 3 -10.29 -14.96 -0.66
CA ASN A 3 -9.27 -14.13 -0.01
C ASN A 3 -9.50 -13.84 1.50
N HIS A 4 -10.45 -14.49 2.17
CA HIS A 4 -10.64 -14.37 3.61
C HIS A 4 -9.88 -15.40 4.44
N GLY A 5 -9.30 -16.39 3.78
CA GLY A 5 -8.59 -17.49 4.44
C GLY A 5 -9.33 -18.83 4.32
N ILE A 6 -8.95 -19.77 5.16
CA ILE A 6 -9.52 -21.12 5.21
C ILE A 6 -10.48 -21.21 6.37
N PHE A 7 -11.65 -21.78 6.11
CA PHE A 7 -12.60 -22.17 7.13
C PHE A 7 -12.71 -23.70 7.12
N THR A 8 -12.57 -24.31 8.29
CA THR A 8 -12.78 -25.74 8.48
C THR A 8 -13.98 -25.96 9.38
N PHE A 9 -14.76 -26.99 9.10
CA PHE A 9 -15.92 -27.37 9.88
C PHE A 9 -16.08 -28.88 9.85
N SER A 10 -16.58 -29.43 10.95
CA SER A 10 -16.94 -30.83 11.12
C SER A 10 -17.99 -30.94 12.22
N ASN A 11 -18.59 -32.11 12.37
CA ASN A 11 -19.46 -32.42 13.49
C ASN A 11 -18.69 -32.58 14.81
N ASP A 12 -17.36 -32.77 14.74
CA ASP A 12 -16.46 -32.82 15.88
C ASP A 12 -15.48 -31.64 15.86
N ALA A 13 -15.36 -30.93 16.98
CA ALA A 13 -14.49 -29.79 17.15
C ALA A 13 -13.02 -30.14 16.96
N LYS A 14 -12.59 -31.33 17.42
CA LYS A 14 -11.22 -31.80 17.23
C LYS A 14 -10.90 -32.03 15.78
N GLU A 15 -11.78 -32.70 15.04
CA GLU A 15 -11.61 -32.94 13.62
C GLU A 15 -11.53 -31.62 12.83
N SER A 16 -12.39 -30.63 13.13
CA SER A 16 -12.33 -29.31 12.52
C SER A 16 -10.98 -28.63 12.78
N TYR A 17 -10.46 -28.73 14.00
CA TYR A 17 -9.14 -28.19 14.35
C TYR A 17 -8.01 -28.93 13.61
N ASP A 18 -8.01 -30.25 13.59
CA ASP A 18 -6.98 -31.04 12.92
C ASP A 18 -6.95 -30.77 11.41
N LEU A 19 -8.10 -30.56 10.78
CA LEU A 19 -8.20 -30.13 9.37
C LEU A 19 -7.55 -28.76 9.17
N MET A 20 -7.76 -27.79 10.06
CA MET A 20 -7.13 -26.47 9.98
C MET A 20 -5.61 -26.61 10.03
N ILE A 21 -5.08 -27.33 11.01
CA ILE A 21 -3.64 -27.55 11.16
C ILE A 21 -3.05 -28.24 9.92
N LYS A 22 -3.75 -29.24 9.39
CA LYS A 22 -3.34 -29.95 8.17
C LYS A 22 -3.21 -28.98 6.99
N TYR A 23 -4.24 -28.19 6.69
CA TYR A 23 -4.22 -27.27 5.54
C TYR A 23 -3.19 -26.15 5.69
N VAL A 24 -3.01 -25.59 6.89
CA VAL A 24 -1.95 -24.61 7.16
C VAL A 24 -0.57 -25.24 6.92
N SER A 25 -0.34 -26.45 7.44
CA SER A 25 0.92 -27.17 7.26
C SER A 25 1.20 -27.50 5.79
N ASP A 26 0.18 -27.87 5.03
CA ASP A 26 0.33 -28.15 3.61
C ASP A 26 0.62 -26.87 2.80
N ALA A 27 0.00 -25.75 3.15
CA ALA A 27 0.31 -24.44 2.58
C ALA A 27 1.75 -24.01 2.89
N GLU A 28 2.23 -24.19 4.12
CA GLU A 28 3.62 -23.90 4.50
C GLU A 28 4.62 -24.76 3.70
N LYS A 29 4.34 -26.06 3.55
CA LYS A 29 5.17 -26.96 2.73
C LYS A 29 5.20 -26.52 1.26
N ALA A 30 4.05 -26.11 0.71
CA ALA A 30 3.97 -25.60 -0.65
C ALA A 30 4.80 -24.32 -0.81
N ILE A 31 4.68 -23.36 0.11
CA ILE A 31 5.46 -22.11 0.09
C ILE A 31 6.97 -22.39 0.19
N LYS A 32 7.39 -23.34 1.04
CA LYS A 32 8.82 -23.74 1.17
C LYS A 32 9.39 -24.29 -0.13
N LYS A 33 8.58 -24.93 -0.97
CA LYS A 33 9.01 -25.46 -2.28
C LYS A 33 9.13 -24.36 -3.35
N LEU A 34 8.49 -23.20 -3.15
CA LEU A 34 8.55 -22.11 -4.12
C LEU A 34 9.94 -21.44 -4.12
N LYS A 35 10.53 -21.28 -5.29
CA LYS A 35 11.76 -20.49 -5.43
C LYS A 35 11.46 -19.03 -5.12
N ARG A 36 12.06 -18.48 -4.05
CA ARG A 36 11.95 -17.06 -3.71
C ARG A 36 12.58 -16.23 -4.83
N ARG A 37 11.78 -15.47 -5.54
CA ARG A 37 12.29 -14.49 -6.52
C ARG A 37 12.90 -13.30 -5.78
N LYS A 38 14.17 -13.01 -6.03
CA LYS A 38 14.81 -11.80 -5.50
C LYS A 38 14.26 -10.56 -6.22
N ILE A 39 13.87 -9.56 -5.46
CA ILE A 39 13.47 -8.26 -6.01
C ILE A 39 14.73 -7.56 -6.53
N LYS A 40 14.78 -7.28 -7.83
CA LYS A 40 15.86 -6.49 -8.41
C LYS A 40 15.78 -5.07 -7.86
N GLN A 41 16.84 -4.61 -7.21
CA GLN A 41 16.90 -3.29 -6.59
C GLN A 41 17.24 -2.19 -7.61
N ILE A 42 16.76 -0.97 -7.38
CA ILE A 42 17.27 0.23 -8.06
C ILE A 42 18.67 0.55 -7.54
N LYS A 43 19.45 1.27 -8.35
CA LYS A 43 20.69 1.88 -7.85
C LYS A 43 20.33 2.98 -6.84
N ASN A 44 21.18 3.17 -5.83
CA ASN A 44 21.00 4.28 -4.90
C ASN A 44 20.99 5.61 -5.69
N LEU A 45 19.94 6.41 -5.46
CA LEU A 45 19.75 7.68 -6.18
C LEU A 45 20.62 8.81 -5.65
N ASN A 46 21.41 8.56 -4.59
CA ASN A 46 22.23 9.57 -3.92
C ASN A 46 21.47 10.88 -3.65
N THR A 47 20.18 10.74 -3.28
CA THR A 47 19.36 11.89 -2.94
C THR A 47 19.78 12.45 -1.59
N LYS A 48 19.89 13.79 -1.50
CA LYS A 48 20.09 14.51 -0.25
C LYS A 48 18.78 14.81 0.48
N ILE A 49 17.65 14.45 -0.12
CA ILE A 49 16.32 14.69 0.45
C ILE A 49 16.08 13.74 1.61
N THR A 50 15.71 14.28 2.75
CA THR A 50 15.44 13.53 3.98
C THR A 50 13.93 13.34 4.21
N PRO A 51 13.52 12.35 4.99
CA PRO A 51 12.12 12.19 5.40
C PRO A 51 11.53 13.46 6.07
N ALA A 52 12.33 14.16 6.90
CA ALA A 52 11.90 15.39 7.56
C ALA A 52 11.55 16.52 6.58
N GLN A 53 12.28 16.63 5.48
CA GLN A 53 12.03 17.64 4.45
C GLN A 53 10.77 17.36 3.61
N ILE A 54 10.48 16.07 3.36
CA ILE A 54 9.32 15.70 2.54
C ILE A 54 8.02 15.60 3.35
N ALA A 55 8.11 15.42 4.67
CA ALA A 55 6.95 15.25 5.55
C ALA A 55 5.93 16.41 5.43
N PRO A 56 6.30 17.68 5.55
CA PRO A 56 5.34 18.78 5.44
C PRO A 56 4.71 18.87 4.05
N ILE A 57 5.47 18.58 3.00
CA ILE A 57 4.97 18.58 1.61
C ILE A 57 3.90 17.48 1.45
N LEU A 58 4.20 16.25 1.86
CA LEU A 58 3.29 15.12 1.72
C LEU A 58 2.06 15.29 2.60
N ARG A 59 2.23 15.78 3.83
CA ARG A 59 1.11 16.08 4.73
C ARG A 59 0.19 17.15 4.12
N GLY A 60 0.73 18.24 3.60
CA GLY A 60 -0.04 19.27 2.93
C GLY A 60 -0.83 18.72 1.74
N LEU A 61 -0.19 17.94 0.86
CA LEU A 61 -0.85 17.32 -0.31
C LEU A 61 -1.95 16.31 0.08
N THR A 62 -1.77 15.59 1.18
CA THR A 62 -2.77 14.66 1.70
C THR A 62 -3.95 15.41 2.30
N SER A 63 -3.71 16.40 3.15
CA SER A 63 -4.75 17.18 3.84
C SER A 63 -5.53 18.11 2.92
N ASN A 64 -4.88 18.69 1.90
CA ASN A 64 -5.55 19.61 0.96
C ASN A 64 -6.65 18.95 0.09
N SER A 65 -6.71 17.62 0.07
CA SER A 65 -7.75 16.89 -0.67
C SER A 65 -9.00 16.59 0.15
N THR A 66 -8.92 16.80 1.44
CA THR A 66 -9.99 16.55 2.41
C THR A 66 -9.96 17.68 3.43
N LYS A 67 -11.07 17.88 4.14
CA LYS A 67 -11.09 18.81 5.30
C LYS A 67 -10.42 18.21 6.54
N SER A 68 -9.95 16.94 6.44
CA SER A 68 -9.35 16.20 7.56
C SER A 68 -7.88 16.50 7.72
N LYS A 69 -7.42 16.52 8.96
CA LYS A 69 -6.00 16.62 9.31
C LYS A 69 -5.41 15.22 9.38
N PHE A 70 -4.34 14.95 8.63
CA PHE A 70 -3.68 13.65 8.62
C PHE A 70 -2.40 13.66 9.45
N ILE A 71 -2.16 12.54 10.13
CA ILE A 71 -0.90 12.18 10.75
C ILE A 71 -0.12 11.30 9.78
N LEU A 72 1.17 11.55 9.61
CA LEU A 72 2.05 10.75 8.78
C LEU A 72 2.98 9.93 9.64
N THR A 73 2.87 8.61 9.57
CA THR A 73 3.77 7.69 10.25
C THR A 73 4.82 7.17 9.27
N PHE A 74 6.08 7.44 9.56
CA PHE A 74 7.21 6.98 8.76
C PHE A 74 7.62 5.56 9.13
N ARG A 75 7.88 4.75 8.12
CA ARG A 75 8.41 3.40 8.27
C ARG A 75 9.65 3.24 7.38
N ASN A 76 10.77 2.84 7.99
CA ASN A 76 12.05 2.68 7.29
C ASN A 76 12.88 1.59 7.97
N ASN A 77 12.51 0.32 7.76
CA ASN A 77 13.32 -0.82 8.16
C ASN A 77 13.90 -1.53 6.92
N LYS A 78 14.85 -2.44 7.13
CA LYS A 78 15.54 -3.16 6.05
C LYS A 78 14.59 -3.91 5.10
N ILE A 79 13.52 -4.51 5.64
CA ILE A 79 12.54 -5.27 4.84
C ILE A 79 11.73 -4.32 3.97
N LEU A 80 11.21 -3.24 4.56
CA LEU A 80 10.46 -2.23 3.82
C LEU A 80 11.32 -1.56 2.76
N LYS A 81 12.58 -1.22 3.11
CA LYS A 81 13.50 -0.64 2.15
C LYS A 81 13.77 -1.57 0.97
N TYR A 82 13.98 -2.86 1.22
CA TYR A 82 14.11 -3.87 0.18
C TYR A 82 12.86 -3.93 -0.73
N PHE A 83 11.66 -3.76 -0.18
CA PHE A 83 10.41 -3.75 -0.93
C PHE A 83 10.26 -2.46 -1.77
N ILE A 84 10.42 -1.28 -1.15
CA ILE A 84 10.16 0.00 -1.83
C ILE A 84 11.21 0.34 -2.89
N ASP A 85 12.45 -0.14 -2.74
CA ASP A 85 13.55 0.13 -3.66
C ASP A 85 13.64 -0.87 -4.83
N GLY A 86 12.66 -1.75 -4.96
CA GLY A 86 12.60 -2.65 -6.10
C GLY A 86 12.29 -1.93 -7.41
N LYS A 87 12.93 -2.35 -8.51
CA LYS A 87 12.72 -1.77 -9.85
C LYS A 87 11.27 -1.82 -10.30
N GLU A 88 10.56 -2.89 -9.93
CA GLU A 88 9.17 -3.14 -10.33
C GLU A 88 8.16 -2.80 -9.23
N VAL A 89 8.52 -1.91 -8.27
CA VAL A 89 7.64 -1.53 -7.16
C VAL A 89 6.25 -1.10 -7.63
N SER A 90 6.16 -0.41 -8.77
CA SER A 90 4.87 0.00 -9.34
C SER A 90 3.99 -1.16 -9.77
N ARG A 91 4.58 -2.31 -10.13
CA ARG A 91 3.84 -3.51 -10.53
C ARG A 91 3.35 -4.25 -9.29
N TYR A 92 4.28 -4.78 -8.49
CA TYR A 92 3.89 -5.68 -7.42
C TYR A 92 3.17 -5.00 -6.24
N SER A 93 3.34 -3.68 -6.04
CA SER A 93 2.60 -2.95 -5.00
C SER A 93 1.16 -2.60 -5.41
N THR A 94 0.78 -2.81 -6.65
CA THR A 94 -0.58 -2.54 -7.16
C THR A 94 -1.38 -3.79 -7.51
N GLU A 95 -0.85 -4.97 -7.20
CA GLU A 95 -1.53 -6.25 -7.41
C GLU A 95 -2.69 -6.49 -6.41
N GLY A 96 -2.86 -5.59 -5.46
CA GLY A 96 -3.91 -5.66 -4.43
C GLY A 96 -3.35 -6.01 -3.05
N THR A 97 -4.24 -6.04 -2.10
CA THR A 97 -3.93 -6.39 -0.71
C THR A 97 -4.11 -7.89 -0.47
N ALA A 98 -3.43 -8.43 0.54
CA ALA A 98 -3.50 -9.85 0.87
C ALA A 98 -4.91 -10.29 1.28
N THR A 99 -5.65 -9.42 1.97
CA THR A 99 -7.03 -9.69 2.41
C THR A 99 -7.93 -8.48 2.14
N PRO A 100 -9.27 -8.69 2.02
CA PRO A 100 -10.23 -7.59 1.86
C PRO A 100 -10.18 -6.57 2.98
N ASP A 101 -9.91 -6.99 4.22
CA ASP A 101 -9.85 -6.10 5.39
C ASP A 101 -8.77 -5.03 5.26
N HIS A 102 -7.65 -5.36 4.61
CA HIS A 102 -6.61 -4.38 4.33
C HIS A 102 -7.06 -3.30 3.34
N VAL A 103 -7.95 -3.61 2.38
CA VAL A 103 -8.46 -2.61 1.42
C VAL A 103 -9.20 -1.49 2.14
N ILE A 104 -9.95 -1.80 3.18
CA ILE A 104 -10.71 -0.82 3.97
C ILE A 104 -9.75 0.22 4.58
N ARG A 105 -8.60 -0.24 5.10
CA ARG A 105 -7.63 0.61 5.79
C ARG A 105 -6.63 1.28 4.85
N VAL A 106 -6.09 0.56 3.86
CA VAL A 106 -4.96 1.06 3.04
C VAL A 106 -5.33 1.39 1.61
N LYS A 107 -6.59 1.19 1.23
CA LYS A 107 -7.11 1.29 -0.15
C LYS A 107 -6.48 0.24 -1.09
N PRO A 108 -6.96 0.09 -2.34
CA PRO A 108 -6.53 -1.01 -3.20
C PRO A 108 -5.08 -0.89 -3.71
N PHE A 109 -4.49 0.30 -3.66
CA PHE A 109 -3.11 0.52 -4.10
C PHE A 109 -2.48 1.73 -3.40
N PRO A 110 -1.15 1.76 -3.24
CA PRO A 110 -0.43 2.90 -2.67
C PRO A 110 -0.25 4.02 -3.69
N LEU A 111 0.03 5.22 -3.20
CA LEU A 111 0.66 6.27 -3.98
C LEU A 111 2.16 5.99 -4.09
N ILE A 112 2.71 6.07 -5.30
CA ILE A 112 4.13 5.84 -5.54
C ILE A 112 4.76 7.11 -6.10
N ILE A 113 5.78 7.60 -5.40
CA ILE A 113 6.60 8.73 -5.82
C ILE A 113 8.00 8.20 -6.13
N LYS A 114 8.49 8.49 -7.32
CA LYS A 114 9.83 8.11 -7.78
C LYS A 114 10.65 9.39 -7.99
N PRO A 115 11.43 9.83 -6.97
CA PRO A 115 12.29 10.99 -7.11
C PRO A 115 13.37 10.73 -8.18
N LYS A 116 13.77 11.79 -8.87
CA LYS A 116 14.93 11.71 -9.77
C LYS A 116 16.24 11.71 -8.96
N PRO A 117 17.32 11.12 -9.50
CA PRO A 117 18.62 11.24 -8.87
C PRO A 117 19.00 12.71 -8.64
N ARG A 118 19.53 13.02 -7.48
CA ARG A 118 20.01 14.36 -7.09
C ARG A 118 18.97 15.48 -7.19
N SER A 119 17.65 15.14 -7.22
CA SER A 119 16.61 16.16 -7.28
C SER A 119 16.63 17.07 -6.05
N SER A 120 16.31 18.34 -6.27
CA SER A 120 16.06 19.33 -5.22
C SER A 120 14.72 19.07 -4.54
N ILE A 121 14.48 19.72 -3.39
CA ILE A 121 13.21 19.62 -2.69
C ILE A 121 12.04 20.19 -3.53
N SER A 122 12.29 21.26 -4.29
CA SER A 122 11.30 21.86 -5.20
C SER A 122 10.92 20.90 -6.35
N GLU A 123 11.89 20.18 -6.91
CA GLU A 123 11.62 19.17 -7.93
C GLU A 123 10.88 17.97 -7.37
N PHE A 124 11.21 17.57 -6.13
CA PHE A 124 10.46 16.56 -5.40
C PHE A 124 9.00 16.99 -5.23
N GLU A 125 8.76 18.21 -4.78
CA GLU A 125 7.39 18.76 -4.58
C GLU A 125 6.58 18.72 -5.88
N LYS A 126 7.15 19.16 -7.01
CA LYS A 126 6.51 19.06 -8.33
C LYS A 126 6.16 17.62 -8.70
N THR A 127 7.10 16.69 -8.46
CA THR A 127 6.90 15.27 -8.72
C THR A 127 5.79 14.69 -7.83
N ALA A 128 5.78 15.03 -6.55
CA ALA A 128 4.77 14.61 -5.60
C ALA A 128 3.38 15.14 -5.98
N LYS A 129 3.24 16.44 -6.29
CA LYS A 129 1.98 17.05 -6.75
C LYS A 129 1.40 16.28 -7.95
N LYS A 130 2.22 16.00 -8.96
CA LYS A 130 1.80 15.24 -10.14
C LYS A 130 1.36 13.81 -9.77
N ALA A 131 2.10 13.15 -8.89
CA ALA A 131 1.78 11.80 -8.43
C ALA A 131 0.45 11.76 -7.65
N PHE A 132 0.17 12.74 -6.80
CA PHE A 132 -1.11 12.88 -6.08
C PHE A 132 -2.29 13.09 -7.03
N ILE A 133 -2.15 13.95 -8.04
CA ILE A 133 -3.19 14.17 -9.06
C ILE A 133 -3.51 12.87 -9.80
N ASN A 134 -2.49 12.14 -10.23
CA ASN A 134 -2.65 10.88 -10.94
C ASN A 134 -3.27 9.79 -10.06
N TYR A 135 -2.87 9.74 -8.78
CA TYR A 135 -3.43 8.81 -7.81
C TYR A 135 -4.94 9.03 -7.64
N ARG A 136 -5.37 10.29 -7.45
CA ARG A 136 -6.78 10.63 -7.30
C ARG A 136 -7.60 10.21 -8.52
N LYS A 137 -7.12 10.51 -9.72
CA LYS A 137 -7.78 10.09 -10.97
C LYS A 137 -7.90 8.56 -11.06
N LYS A 138 -6.83 7.84 -10.71
CA LYS A 138 -6.82 6.37 -10.70
C LYS A 138 -7.81 5.81 -9.68
N TYR A 139 -7.89 6.41 -8.48
CA TYR A 139 -8.80 5.97 -7.44
C TYR A 139 -10.28 6.23 -7.79
N LEU A 140 -10.59 7.39 -8.37
CA LEU A 140 -11.93 7.71 -8.89
C LEU A 140 -12.33 6.70 -9.96
N HIS A 141 -11.46 6.46 -10.93
CA HIS A 141 -11.72 5.47 -11.99
C HIS A 141 -11.93 4.06 -11.41
N TYR A 142 -11.11 3.64 -10.45
CA TYR A 142 -11.31 2.36 -9.75
C TYR A 142 -12.69 2.28 -9.10
N PHE A 143 -13.12 3.32 -8.41
CA PHE A 143 -14.43 3.37 -7.77
C PHE A 143 -15.56 3.27 -8.80
N GLU A 144 -15.52 4.08 -9.86
CA GLU A 144 -16.52 4.09 -10.93
C GLU A 144 -16.66 2.73 -11.62
N GLN A 145 -15.54 2.07 -11.93
CA GLN A 145 -15.54 0.76 -12.56
C GLN A 145 -16.16 -0.33 -11.66
N ASN A 146 -15.96 -0.25 -10.35
CA ASN A 146 -16.53 -1.21 -9.42
C ASN A 146 -17.99 -0.88 -9.05
N GLN A 147 -18.37 0.40 -9.01
CA GLN A 147 -19.75 0.81 -8.82
C GLN A 147 -20.67 0.27 -9.92
N LYS A 148 -20.19 0.19 -11.17
CA LYS A 148 -20.95 -0.38 -12.30
C LYS A 148 -21.28 -1.87 -12.13
N LYS A 149 -20.52 -2.60 -11.29
CA LYS A 149 -20.70 -4.04 -11.07
C LYS A 149 -21.73 -4.37 -9.99
N VAL A 150 -22.18 -3.38 -9.23
CA VAL A 150 -23.13 -3.55 -8.13
C VAL A 150 -24.36 -2.67 -8.33
N LYS A 151 -25.54 -3.20 -7.99
CA LYS A 151 -26.81 -2.46 -8.13
C LYS A 151 -26.95 -1.36 -7.07
N GLU A 152 -26.43 -1.62 -5.87
CA GLU A 152 -26.51 -0.69 -4.74
C GLU A 152 -25.54 0.48 -4.91
N LYS A 153 -26.05 1.70 -4.78
CA LYS A 153 -25.21 2.90 -4.83
C LYS A 153 -24.33 2.99 -3.59
N LYS A 154 -23.02 2.97 -3.80
CA LYS A 154 -22.02 3.11 -2.73
C LYS A 154 -21.48 4.54 -2.68
N THR A 155 -21.09 4.98 -1.50
CA THR A 155 -20.43 6.27 -1.29
C THR A 155 -18.91 6.08 -1.41
N ILE A 156 -18.28 6.93 -2.22
CA ILE A 156 -16.82 6.95 -2.34
C ILE A 156 -16.18 7.48 -1.05
N LEU A 157 -15.11 6.85 -0.62
CA LEU A 157 -14.25 7.40 0.42
C LEU A 157 -13.44 8.60 -0.12
N ASP A 158 -12.84 9.38 0.77
CA ASP A 158 -11.91 10.44 0.36
C ASP A 158 -10.86 9.93 -0.64
N THR A 159 -10.33 10.81 -1.47
CA THR A 159 -9.37 10.44 -2.52
C THR A 159 -7.90 10.48 -2.08
N SER A 160 -7.63 10.68 -0.79
CA SER A 160 -6.26 10.72 -0.25
C SER A 160 -5.65 9.32 -0.15
N PRO A 161 -4.37 9.16 -0.47
CA PRO A 161 -3.69 7.88 -0.27
C PRO A 161 -3.51 7.57 1.22
N ARG A 162 -3.67 6.30 1.59
CA ARG A 162 -3.37 5.81 2.95
C ARG A 162 -1.93 5.31 3.06
N VAL A 163 -1.37 4.79 1.98
CA VAL A 163 0.02 4.36 1.91
C VAL A 163 0.73 5.15 0.82
N ILE A 164 1.86 5.75 1.17
CA ILE A 164 2.72 6.50 0.26
C ILE A 164 4.09 5.86 0.23
N ILE A 165 4.52 5.40 -0.92
CA ILE A 165 5.87 4.88 -1.16
C ILE A 165 6.69 6.01 -1.80
N VAL A 166 7.74 6.43 -1.11
CA VAL A 166 8.75 7.32 -1.70
C VAL A 166 10.00 6.49 -1.94
N GLN A 167 10.18 6.07 -3.18
CA GLN A 167 11.25 5.15 -3.56
C GLN A 167 12.62 5.72 -3.17
N ASN A 168 13.50 4.89 -2.62
CA ASN A 168 14.82 5.21 -2.07
C ASN A 168 14.81 6.03 -0.77
N ILE A 169 13.64 6.41 -0.23
CA ILE A 169 13.55 7.22 1.00
C ILE A 169 12.79 6.48 2.09
N CYS A 170 11.48 6.27 1.93
CA CYS A 170 10.64 5.70 2.98
C CYS A 170 9.28 5.22 2.48
N LEU A 171 8.57 4.53 3.36
CA LEU A 171 7.13 4.32 3.26
C LEU A 171 6.44 5.14 4.35
N LEU A 172 5.32 5.76 4.00
CA LEU A 172 4.48 6.47 4.95
C LEU A 172 3.09 5.84 4.98
N TYR A 173 2.54 5.80 6.16
CA TYR A 173 1.12 5.52 6.39
C TYR A 173 0.44 6.82 6.84
N THR A 174 -0.75 7.09 6.30
CA THR A 174 -1.56 8.25 6.69
C THR A 174 -2.77 7.77 7.48
N SER A 175 -2.93 8.24 8.71
CA SER A 175 -4.13 8.06 9.53
C SER A 175 -4.87 9.39 9.71
N ASP A 176 -6.17 9.33 9.98
CA ASP A 176 -6.92 10.50 10.43
C ASP A 176 -6.50 10.85 11.85
N ALA A 177 -6.37 12.14 12.17
CA ALA A 177 -5.99 12.59 13.51
C ALA A 177 -7.07 12.27 14.57
N ALA A 178 -8.26 11.81 14.13
CA ALA A 178 -9.35 11.37 15.01
C ALA A 178 -9.29 9.87 15.34
N ASP A 179 -8.42 9.08 14.69
CA ASP A 179 -8.31 7.62 14.88
C ASP A 179 -7.24 7.24 15.92
N GLU A 180 -6.59 8.21 16.55
CA GLU A 180 -5.62 8.06 17.65
C GLU A 180 -6.16 8.71 18.94
#